data_25841549a1bd7b30bde40b0d05d4b869
#
_entry.id   25841549a1bd7b30bde40b0d05d4b869
#
_cell.length_a   1.000
_cell.length_b   1.000
_cell.length_c   1.000
_cell.angle_alpha   90.00
_cell.angle_beta   90.00
_cell.angle_gamma   90.00
#
_symmetry.space_group_name_H-M   'P 1'
#
loop_
_entity.id
_entity.type
_entity.pdbx_description
1 polymer ?
#
loop_
_entity_poly.entity_id
_entity_poly.type
_entity_poly.pdbx_seq_one_letter_code
_entity_poly.pdbx_strand_id
1 'polypeptide(L)'
;MKQKGMGLGRITLILLGLMFIGIFMASSPTLSKEGDSFCVKCHLDLGGEFAKPVRELQESVHFEKDVACHDCHGGDPTSFDEDKAMSRDAGFVAKPKFEEIPEFCARCHSDANLMKKYNLRTDQLSLYKTSFHGKAFYEKKDKNTATCVSCHGGHDMKAAGNPHSDVYKANIPRTCNRCHGDPVLMRSYGIPSDQFEQFRKSIHGKLLLEKMDLRAPACTDCHGVHGAHPPGYKEIADVCSHCHGAVAKLFRESPHYMEREKVEVAKCVDCHGDHDIVFPSTVLYGGEEEGRCGGCHGADSKQDRLATIIQRKIRDATASVESARKSLESVRGSGKNIASIEENFETARSELVKARTVTHTLSIEKIEEHTNEAQEKSRFVLSSVERIVEELTGRKREVIFVLVILGVFIAVIYAKMRTLKP
;
A
#
# COMPACT_ATOMS: atom_id res chain seq x y z
N MET A 1 -32.75 -52.81 42.75
CA MET A 1 -32.74 -53.39 44.14
C MET A 1 -31.54 -52.88 44.88
N LYS A 2 -31.82 -52.24 46.05
CA LYS A 2 -30.93 -52.00 47.23
C LYS A 2 -29.67 -51.21 46.98
N GLN A 3 -29.58 -49.90 47.27
CA GLN A 3 -29.53 -49.18 48.56
C GLN A 3 -28.47 -49.69 49.57
N LYS A 4 -27.72 -48.69 50.06
CA LYS A 4 -27.03 -48.48 51.35
C LYS A 4 -25.51 -48.45 51.19
N GLY A 5 -24.78 -47.56 51.79
CA GLY A 5 -25.06 -46.62 52.86
C GLY A 5 -23.79 -45.90 53.25
N MET A 6 -23.98 -44.77 53.88
CA MET A 6 -23.01 -43.87 54.46
C MET A 6 -22.01 -44.50 55.41
N GLY A 7 -20.78 -43.98 55.40
CA GLY A 7 -19.78 -44.20 56.44
C GLY A 7 -18.88 -42.97 56.64
N LEU A 8 -19.28 -42.12 57.55
CA LEU A 8 -18.55 -40.97 58.12
C LEU A 8 -17.37 -41.51 58.97
N GLY A 9 -16.23 -40.84 58.84
CA GLY A 9 -15.31 -40.85 60.00
C GLY A 9 -13.88 -41.18 59.66
N ARG A 10 -13.04 -40.20 59.57
CA ARG A 10 -12.00 -39.91 60.58
C ARG A 10 -10.99 -38.90 60.04
N ILE A 11 -11.05 -37.71 60.57
CA ILE A 11 -9.98 -36.74 60.64
C ILE A 11 -8.78 -37.43 61.31
N THR A 12 -7.66 -37.49 60.64
CA THR A 12 -6.36 -37.68 61.30
C THR A 12 -5.42 -36.59 60.77
N LEU A 13 -5.14 -35.61 61.58
CA LEU A 13 -4.01 -34.69 61.51
C LEU A 13 -2.73 -35.49 61.40
N ILE A 14 -1.94 -35.23 60.38
CA ILE A 14 -0.49 -35.42 60.43
C ILE A 14 0.18 -34.15 59.95
N LEU A 15 0.51 -33.30 60.93
CA LEU A 15 1.60 -32.35 60.88
C LEU A 15 2.88 -33.15 60.78
N LEU A 16 3.72 -32.87 59.75
CA LEU A 16 5.19 -32.87 59.90
C LEU A 16 5.83 -32.79 58.49
N GLY A 17 6.70 -31.85 58.38
CA GLY A 17 7.71 -31.83 57.34
C GLY A 17 7.69 -30.63 56.39
N LEU A 18 7.79 -29.43 56.89
CA LEU A 18 8.36 -28.30 56.17
C LEU A 18 9.83 -28.59 55.91
N MET A 19 10.10 -29.32 54.84
CA MET A 19 11.45 -29.41 54.28
C MET A 19 11.55 -28.27 53.30
N PHE A 20 12.11 -27.12 53.72
CA PHE A 20 12.58 -26.06 52.90
C PHE A 20 13.63 -26.59 51.92
N ILE A 21 13.21 -27.09 50.78
CA ILE A 21 14.08 -27.16 49.62
C ILE A 21 14.15 -25.74 49.08
N GLY A 22 15.13 -25.02 49.54
CA GLY A 22 15.59 -23.80 48.91
C GLY A 22 16.05 -24.13 47.49
N ILE A 23 15.14 -24.07 46.55
CA ILE A 23 15.52 -23.95 45.14
C ILE A 23 16.19 -22.57 45.05
N PHE A 24 17.51 -22.60 45.17
CA PHE A 24 18.34 -21.55 44.63
C PHE A 24 18.02 -21.54 43.12
N MET A 25 16.97 -20.81 42.75
CA MET A 25 16.90 -20.30 41.39
C MET A 25 18.14 -19.43 41.28
N ALA A 26 19.18 -20.00 40.64
CA ALA A 26 20.21 -19.18 40.05
C ALA A 26 19.45 -18.26 39.09
N SER A 27 19.12 -17.08 39.56
CA SER A 27 18.74 -15.98 38.68
C SER A 27 19.91 -15.83 37.75
N SER A 28 19.75 -16.35 36.51
CA SER A 28 20.59 -15.92 35.43
C SER A 28 20.64 -14.41 35.52
N PRO A 29 21.81 -13.78 35.46
CA PRO A 29 21.87 -12.33 35.47
C PRO A 29 20.96 -11.88 34.32
N THR A 30 19.83 -11.27 34.65
CA THR A 30 19.07 -10.49 33.68
C THR A 30 20.08 -9.48 33.19
N LEU A 31 20.49 -9.59 31.90
CA LEU A 31 21.27 -8.55 31.26
C LEU A 31 20.56 -7.23 31.61
N SER A 32 21.25 -6.38 32.36
CA SER A 32 20.72 -5.07 32.73
C SER A 32 20.37 -4.34 31.43
N LYS A 33 19.16 -3.79 31.36
CA LYS A 33 18.82 -2.84 30.31
C LYS A 33 19.97 -1.84 30.20
N GLU A 34 20.33 -1.45 29.00
CA GLU A 34 21.48 -0.60 28.66
C GLU A 34 21.68 0.64 29.57
N GLY A 35 20.66 1.08 30.33
CA GLY A 35 20.75 2.15 31.32
C GLY A 35 21.83 1.98 32.40
N ASP A 36 22.33 0.75 32.61
CA ASP A 36 23.41 0.48 33.56
C ASP A 36 24.80 0.39 32.93
N SER A 37 24.88 0.41 31.59
CA SER A 37 26.15 0.40 30.85
C SER A 37 26.95 1.69 31.10
N PHE A 38 28.24 1.55 31.38
CA PHE A 38 29.12 2.72 31.49
C PHE A 38 29.31 3.44 30.16
N CYS A 39 29.15 2.78 29.03
CA CYS A 39 29.11 3.43 27.72
C CYS A 39 28.03 4.54 27.68
N VAL A 40 26.79 4.19 28.08
CA VAL A 40 25.67 5.14 28.13
C VAL A 40 25.97 6.29 29.11
N LYS A 41 26.40 5.97 30.33
CA LYS A 41 26.66 6.99 31.36
C LYS A 41 27.74 7.98 30.91
N CYS A 42 28.88 7.47 30.44
CA CYS A 42 29.99 8.28 30.00
C CYS A 42 29.61 9.17 28.80
N HIS A 43 28.98 8.59 27.78
CA HIS A 43 28.60 9.33 26.58
C HIS A 43 27.52 10.39 26.85
N LEU A 44 26.58 10.14 27.77
CA LEU A 44 25.62 11.15 28.20
C LEU A 44 26.27 12.28 29.02
N ASP A 45 27.23 11.96 29.90
CA ASP A 45 27.95 12.94 30.69
C ASP A 45 28.85 13.87 29.85
N LEU A 46 29.47 13.31 28.78
CA LEU A 46 30.22 14.09 27.80
C LEU A 46 29.34 15.05 27.01
N GLY A 47 28.07 14.74 26.82
CA GLY A 47 27.11 15.59 26.14
C GLY A 47 27.34 15.73 24.61
N GLY A 48 26.66 16.70 23.99
CA GLY A 48 26.84 17.07 22.57
C GLY A 48 26.77 15.89 21.59
N GLU A 49 27.77 15.79 20.74
CA GLU A 49 27.89 14.74 19.70
C GLU A 49 28.04 13.33 20.30
N PHE A 50 28.58 13.20 21.51
CA PHE A 50 28.73 11.91 22.18
C PHE A 50 27.39 11.39 22.75
N ALA A 51 26.54 12.27 23.26
CA ALA A 51 25.24 11.91 23.81
C ALA A 51 24.20 11.63 22.72
N LYS A 52 24.38 12.15 21.51
CA LYS A 52 23.42 12.01 20.41
C LYS A 52 23.18 10.54 20.01
N PRO A 53 24.20 9.70 19.74
CA PRO A 53 24.00 8.29 19.43
C PRO A 53 23.26 7.50 20.52
N VAL A 54 23.47 7.86 21.80
CA VAL A 54 22.79 7.21 22.92
C VAL A 54 21.28 7.51 22.86
N ARG A 55 20.92 8.78 22.69
CA ARG A 55 19.50 9.19 22.62
C ARG A 55 18.79 8.59 21.41
N GLU A 56 19.48 8.58 20.27
CA GLU A 56 18.97 7.96 19.03
C GLU A 56 18.74 6.46 19.21
N LEU A 57 19.73 5.75 19.82
CA LEU A 57 19.60 4.32 20.07
C LEU A 57 18.42 4.00 21.01
N GLN A 58 18.21 4.80 22.07
CA GLN A 58 17.11 4.61 23.01
C GLN A 58 15.73 4.69 22.36
N GLU A 59 15.61 5.34 21.22
CA GLU A 59 14.38 5.41 20.41
C GLU A 59 14.32 4.37 19.29
N SER A 60 15.32 3.51 19.17
CA SER A 60 15.47 2.57 18.06
C SER A 60 14.81 1.21 18.31
N VAL A 61 14.55 0.48 17.22
CA VAL A 61 14.11 -0.92 17.30
C VAL A 61 15.17 -1.83 17.93
N HIS A 62 16.45 -1.48 17.84
CA HIS A 62 17.51 -2.23 18.46
C HIS A 62 17.41 -2.16 19.99
N PHE A 63 17.21 -0.97 20.54
CA PHE A 63 17.00 -0.80 21.97
C PHE A 63 15.75 -1.51 22.49
N GLU A 64 14.65 -1.47 21.73
CA GLU A 64 13.43 -2.23 22.02
C GLU A 64 13.66 -3.75 22.11
N LYS A 65 14.72 -4.23 21.45
CA LYS A 65 15.12 -5.65 21.38
C LYS A 65 16.34 -5.97 22.22
N ASP A 66 16.65 -5.12 23.21
CA ASP A 66 17.75 -5.29 24.16
C ASP A 66 19.13 -5.38 23.46
N VAL A 67 19.31 -4.73 22.33
CA VAL A 67 20.60 -4.59 21.65
C VAL A 67 21.30 -3.35 22.17
N ALA A 68 22.48 -3.53 22.73
CA ALA A 68 23.27 -2.52 23.39
C ALA A 68 24.43 -1.99 22.52
N CYS A 69 25.09 -0.91 22.94
CA CYS A 69 26.21 -0.32 22.24
C CYS A 69 27.31 -1.34 21.91
N HIS A 70 27.67 -2.15 22.92
CA HIS A 70 28.73 -3.14 22.80
C HIS A 70 28.39 -4.35 21.90
N ASP A 71 27.11 -4.64 21.65
CA ASP A 71 26.72 -5.70 20.70
C ASP A 71 27.15 -5.34 19.27
N CYS A 72 27.15 -4.04 18.95
CA CYS A 72 27.60 -3.52 17.67
C CYS A 72 29.09 -3.13 17.70
N HIS A 73 29.49 -2.37 18.71
CA HIS A 73 30.79 -1.74 18.78
C HIS A 73 31.85 -2.54 19.56
N GLY A 74 31.46 -3.62 20.24
CA GLY A 74 32.38 -4.32 21.15
C GLY A 74 32.74 -3.45 22.37
N GLY A 75 33.90 -3.67 22.95
CA GLY A 75 34.38 -2.99 24.12
C GLY A 75 33.86 -3.61 25.43
N ASP A 76 34.28 -3.04 26.56
CA ASP A 76 33.85 -3.44 27.90
C ASP A 76 32.81 -2.49 28.48
N PRO A 77 31.51 -2.83 28.47
CA PRO A 77 30.45 -1.97 28.97
C PRO A 77 30.47 -1.81 30.51
N THR A 78 31.30 -2.58 31.21
CA THR A 78 31.41 -2.56 32.68
C THR A 78 32.54 -1.69 33.21
N SER A 79 33.41 -1.20 32.30
CA SER A 79 34.55 -0.35 32.67
C SER A 79 34.20 1.14 32.50
N PHE A 80 34.54 1.94 33.53
CA PHE A 80 34.49 3.41 33.44
C PHE A 80 35.82 4.01 32.94
N ASP A 81 36.85 3.19 32.81
CA ASP A 81 38.13 3.57 32.28
C ASP A 81 38.08 3.51 30.76
N GLU A 82 38.29 4.64 30.08
CA GLU A 82 38.17 4.82 28.63
C GLU A 82 39.10 3.86 27.89
N ASP A 83 40.36 3.74 28.35
CA ASP A 83 41.36 2.91 27.70
C ASP A 83 41.01 1.39 27.75
N LYS A 84 40.27 0.99 28.77
CA LYS A 84 39.75 -0.38 28.91
C LYS A 84 38.44 -0.55 28.16
N ALA A 85 37.49 0.35 28.38
CA ALA A 85 36.15 0.28 27.79
C ALA A 85 36.20 0.23 26.24
N MET A 86 37.08 1.05 25.65
CA MET A 86 37.23 1.17 24.19
C MET A 86 38.53 0.52 23.68
N SER A 87 39.08 -0.48 24.38
CA SER A 87 40.29 -1.17 23.94
C SER A 87 40.01 -2.10 22.77
N ARG A 88 40.96 -2.23 21.88
CA ARG A 88 40.93 -3.22 20.79
C ARG A 88 40.94 -4.65 21.31
N ASP A 89 41.60 -4.89 22.45
CA ASP A 89 41.63 -6.21 23.11
C ASP A 89 40.25 -6.64 23.63
N ALA A 90 39.40 -5.63 24.00
CA ALA A 90 37.98 -5.86 24.28
C ALA A 90 37.10 -5.91 23.03
N GLY A 91 37.69 -5.94 21.84
CA GLY A 91 36.97 -6.00 20.56
C GLY A 91 36.31 -4.70 20.14
N PHE A 92 36.70 -3.55 20.73
CA PHE A 92 36.09 -2.27 20.40
C PHE A 92 36.35 -1.86 18.94
N VAL A 93 35.26 -1.55 18.27
CA VAL A 93 35.23 -0.98 16.91
C VAL A 93 34.55 0.38 16.99
N ALA A 94 35.28 1.42 16.69
CA ALA A 94 34.76 2.77 16.59
C ALA A 94 33.72 2.88 15.45
N LYS A 95 33.41 4.09 15.03
CA LYS A 95 32.54 4.31 13.85
C LYS A 95 33.09 3.53 12.66
N PRO A 96 32.31 2.58 12.07
CA PRO A 96 32.75 1.86 10.90
C PRO A 96 33.00 2.81 9.73
N LYS A 97 34.02 2.52 8.93
CA LYS A 97 34.26 3.24 7.69
C LYS A 97 33.12 2.93 6.70
N PHE A 98 32.95 3.82 5.72
CA PHE A 98 31.91 3.63 4.71
C PHE A 98 31.96 2.22 4.06
N GLU A 99 33.17 1.76 3.77
CA GLU A 99 33.42 0.46 3.13
C GLU A 99 33.12 -0.74 4.03
N GLU A 100 32.95 -0.53 5.32
CA GLU A 100 32.69 -1.58 6.32
C GLU A 100 31.19 -1.70 6.67
N ILE A 101 30.38 -0.70 6.35
CA ILE A 101 28.97 -0.60 6.82
C ILE A 101 28.14 -1.85 6.46
N PRO A 102 28.10 -2.36 5.22
CA PRO A 102 27.28 -3.52 4.91
C PRO A 102 27.67 -4.77 5.69
N GLU A 103 28.96 -5.04 5.81
CA GLU A 103 29.46 -6.20 6.55
C GLU A 103 29.30 -6.01 8.06
N PHE A 104 29.38 -4.79 8.56
CA PHE A 104 29.14 -4.46 9.97
C PHE A 104 27.70 -4.82 10.40
N CYS A 105 26.71 -4.45 9.62
CA CYS A 105 25.31 -4.81 9.89
C CYS A 105 25.07 -6.31 9.71
N ALA A 106 25.71 -6.91 8.71
CA ALA A 106 25.54 -8.31 8.35
C ALA A 106 26.09 -9.29 9.41
N ARG A 107 26.97 -8.88 10.32
CA ARG A 107 27.43 -9.71 11.43
C ARG A 107 26.26 -10.35 12.19
N CYS A 108 25.18 -9.61 12.36
CA CYS A 108 23.95 -10.10 12.97
C CYS A 108 22.89 -10.43 11.91
N HIS A 109 22.63 -9.50 10.97
CA HIS A 109 21.53 -9.63 10.02
C HIS A 109 21.71 -10.72 8.95
N SER A 110 22.91 -11.34 8.84
CA SER A 110 23.11 -12.55 8.03
C SER A 110 23.20 -13.83 8.87
N ASP A 111 23.08 -13.74 10.20
CA ASP A 111 23.09 -14.90 11.09
C ASP A 111 21.66 -15.42 11.31
N ALA A 112 21.35 -16.59 10.73
CA ALA A 112 20.03 -17.20 10.84
C ALA A 112 19.66 -17.61 12.29
N ASN A 113 20.66 -17.98 13.12
CA ASN A 113 20.40 -18.36 14.50
C ASN A 113 20.01 -17.15 15.35
N LEU A 114 20.65 -16.01 15.13
CA LEU A 114 20.32 -14.76 15.81
C LEU A 114 18.97 -14.20 15.30
N MET A 115 18.76 -14.17 14.00
CA MET A 115 17.59 -13.48 13.40
C MET A 115 16.30 -14.27 13.52
N LYS A 116 16.38 -15.59 13.70
CA LYS A 116 15.19 -16.47 13.86
C LYS A 116 14.26 -16.00 14.99
N LYS A 117 14.82 -15.59 16.13
CA LYS A 117 14.02 -15.11 17.28
C LYS A 117 13.23 -13.83 16.99
N TYR A 118 13.64 -13.05 16.01
CA TYR A 118 12.99 -11.84 15.57
C TYR A 118 12.13 -12.04 14.30
N ASN A 119 12.06 -13.26 13.79
CA ASN A 119 11.37 -13.59 12.53
C ASN A 119 11.86 -12.73 11.35
N LEU A 120 13.16 -12.46 11.30
CA LEU A 120 13.79 -11.68 10.23
C LEU A 120 14.49 -12.62 9.23
N ARG A 121 14.42 -12.24 7.96
CA ARG A 121 15.20 -12.87 6.89
C ARG A 121 16.68 -12.55 7.10
N THR A 122 17.56 -13.32 6.46
CA THR A 122 19.02 -13.17 6.56
C THR A 122 19.71 -13.05 5.21
N ASP A 123 18.94 -12.76 4.18
CA ASP A 123 19.41 -12.64 2.81
C ASP A 123 19.63 -11.17 2.36
N GLN A 124 19.46 -10.21 3.26
CA GLN A 124 19.55 -8.77 2.93
C GLN A 124 20.89 -8.42 2.32
N LEU A 125 22.00 -8.87 2.91
CA LEU A 125 23.34 -8.58 2.37
C LEU A 125 23.56 -9.24 1.01
N SER A 126 23.14 -10.49 0.82
CA SER A 126 23.28 -11.19 -0.46
C SER A 126 22.48 -10.51 -1.56
N LEU A 127 21.25 -10.09 -1.26
CA LEU A 127 20.41 -9.31 -2.17
C LEU A 127 21.03 -7.93 -2.46
N TYR A 128 21.54 -7.24 -1.44
CA TYR A 128 22.20 -5.95 -1.63
C TYR A 128 23.38 -6.07 -2.58
N LYS A 129 24.22 -7.12 -2.43
CA LYS A 129 25.36 -7.38 -3.32
C LYS A 129 24.94 -7.53 -4.80
N THR A 130 23.75 -8.03 -5.07
CA THR A 130 23.22 -8.17 -6.44
C THR A 130 22.57 -6.89 -6.98
N SER A 131 22.21 -5.95 -6.12
CA SER A 131 21.56 -4.68 -6.48
C SER A 131 22.49 -3.75 -7.26
N PHE A 132 21.93 -2.73 -7.91
CA PHE A 132 22.73 -1.66 -8.51
C PHE A 132 23.56 -0.91 -7.48
N HIS A 133 23.00 -0.62 -6.30
CA HIS A 133 23.73 0.02 -5.21
C HIS A 133 24.90 -0.85 -4.73
N GLY A 134 24.65 -2.15 -4.51
CA GLY A 134 25.70 -3.06 -4.09
C GLY A 134 26.79 -3.24 -5.13
N LYS A 135 26.45 -3.34 -6.41
CA LYS A 135 27.45 -3.39 -7.49
C LYS A 135 28.27 -2.11 -7.56
N ALA A 136 27.64 -0.94 -7.45
CA ALA A 136 28.36 0.32 -7.38
C ALA A 136 29.30 0.35 -6.16
N PHE A 137 28.85 -0.14 -5.02
CA PHE A 137 29.65 -0.20 -3.80
C PHE A 137 30.83 -1.18 -3.90
N TYR A 138 30.58 -2.44 -4.24
CA TYR A 138 31.60 -3.49 -4.18
C TYR A 138 32.54 -3.50 -5.40
N GLU A 139 31.97 -3.30 -6.59
CA GLU A 139 32.72 -3.43 -7.84
C GLU A 139 33.37 -2.10 -8.23
N LYS A 140 32.62 -0.98 -8.13
CA LYS A 140 33.09 0.34 -8.55
C LYS A 140 33.71 1.18 -7.42
N LYS A 141 33.60 0.71 -6.15
CA LYS A 141 34.06 1.45 -4.95
C LYS A 141 33.47 2.85 -4.85
N ASP A 142 32.24 3.02 -5.32
CA ASP A 142 31.55 4.29 -5.35
C ASP A 142 31.10 4.71 -3.95
N LYS A 143 31.61 5.85 -3.49
CA LYS A 143 31.31 6.39 -2.15
C LYS A 143 29.99 7.17 -2.08
N ASN A 144 29.39 7.46 -3.23
CA ASN A 144 28.11 8.15 -3.31
C ASN A 144 26.91 7.18 -3.39
N THR A 145 27.19 5.87 -3.46
CA THR A 145 26.11 4.89 -3.49
C THR A 145 25.47 4.66 -2.12
N ALA A 146 24.20 4.22 -2.10
CA ALA A 146 23.50 3.94 -0.86
C ALA A 146 24.04 2.67 -0.17
N THR A 147 24.19 2.72 1.15
CA THR A 147 24.46 1.58 2.04
C THR A 147 23.25 1.34 2.96
N CYS A 148 23.36 0.39 3.89
CA CYS A 148 22.28 0.06 4.83
C CYS A 148 21.74 1.29 5.57
N VAL A 149 22.65 2.11 6.10
CA VAL A 149 22.30 3.32 6.88
C VAL A 149 21.68 4.42 6.03
N SER A 150 21.87 4.42 4.72
CA SER A 150 21.30 5.44 3.84
C SER A 150 19.76 5.34 3.77
N CYS A 151 19.23 4.14 3.99
CA CYS A 151 17.79 3.87 3.99
C CYS A 151 17.22 3.69 5.39
N HIS A 152 17.98 3.01 6.28
CA HIS A 152 17.47 2.60 7.60
C HIS A 152 17.83 3.56 8.73
N GLY A 153 18.73 4.53 8.50
CA GLY A 153 19.31 5.32 9.57
C GLY A 153 20.49 4.60 10.26
N GLY A 154 21.01 5.21 11.29
CA GLY A 154 22.12 4.68 12.08
C GLY A 154 21.65 4.17 13.44
N HIS A 155 21.79 5.02 14.47
CA HIS A 155 21.38 4.69 15.83
C HIS A 155 19.84 4.82 16.04
N ASP A 156 19.17 5.67 15.28
CA ASP A 156 17.73 5.97 15.36
C ASP A 156 16.84 5.01 14.57
N MET A 157 17.35 3.85 14.20
CA MET A 157 16.71 2.88 13.31
C MET A 157 15.37 2.40 13.88
N LYS A 158 14.29 2.62 13.11
CA LYS A 158 12.93 2.18 13.45
C LYS A 158 12.56 0.90 12.68
N ALA A 159 11.68 0.08 13.27
CA ALA A 159 11.10 -1.05 12.55
C ALA A 159 10.35 -0.61 11.28
N ALA A 160 10.39 -1.40 10.22
CA ALA A 160 9.74 -1.06 8.94
C ALA A 160 8.21 -0.82 9.07
N GLY A 161 7.55 -1.41 10.06
CA GLY A 161 6.13 -1.18 10.35
C GLY A 161 5.84 0.10 11.16
N ASN A 162 6.86 0.78 11.65
CA ASN A 162 6.69 2.02 12.40
C ASN A 162 6.50 3.20 11.42
N PRO A 163 5.42 4.00 11.54
CA PRO A 163 5.17 5.14 10.65
C PRO A 163 6.28 6.20 10.62
N HIS A 164 7.13 6.26 11.64
CA HIS A 164 8.29 7.16 11.71
C HIS A 164 9.56 6.55 11.11
N SER A 165 9.52 5.30 10.63
CA SER A 165 10.65 4.67 9.94
C SER A 165 10.84 5.26 8.56
N ASP A 166 12.07 5.55 8.17
CA ASP A 166 12.43 5.94 6.79
C ASP A 166 12.03 4.86 5.76
N VAL A 167 11.97 3.60 6.19
CA VAL A 167 11.57 2.45 5.35
C VAL A 167 10.11 2.02 5.57
N TYR A 168 9.31 2.81 6.30
CA TYR A 168 7.86 2.64 6.30
C TYR A 168 7.30 2.87 4.90
N LYS A 169 6.37 2.05 4.47
CA LYS A 169 5.93 2.01 3.06
C LYS A 169 5.60 3.39 2.47
N ALA A 170 4.87 4.23 3.20
CA ALA A 170 4.53 5.57 2.74
C ALA A 170 5.72 6.55 2.74
N ASN A 171 6.80 6.25 3.46
CA ASN A 171 8.00 7.10 3.53
C ASN A 171 9.05 6.71 2.47
N ILE A 172 9.03 5.46 1.99
CA ILE A 172 9.99 4.95 0.98
C ILE A 172 10.19 5.91 -0.20
N PRO A 173 9.14 6.48 -0.83
CA PRO A 173 9.34 7.39 -1.95
C PRO A 173 10.20 8.61 -1.60
N ARG A 174 10.01 9.18 -0.39
CA ARG A 174 10.82 10.32 0.07
C ARG A 174 12.24 9.89 0.42
N THR A 175 12.41 8.70 0.99
CA THR A 175 13.73 8.13 1.32
C THR A 175 14.56 7.92 0.07
N CYS A 176 13.99 7.34 -0.98
CA CYS A 176 14.67 7.22 -2.29
C CYS A 176 14.98 8.59 -2.89
N ASN A 177 14.06 9.54 -2.78
CA ASN A 177 14.20 10.88 -3.35
C ASN A 177 15.32 11.71 -2.73
N ARG A 178 15.82 11.36 -1.52
CA ARG A 178 16.97 12.07 -0.92
C ARG A 178 18.20 12.09 -1.84
N CYS A 179 18.39 11.03 -2.63
CA CYS A 179 19.45 10.92 -3.61
C CYS A 179 18.91 11.00 -5.04
N HIS A 180 17.86 10.23 -5.36
CA HIS A 180 17.29 10.19 -6.71
C HIS A 180 16.60 11.49 -7.14
N GLY A 181 16.33 12.41 -6.22
CA GLY A 181 15.86 13.76 -6.51
C GLY A 181 16.98 14.80 -6.67
N ASP A 182 18.24 14.42 -6.45
CA ASP A 182 19.38 15.34 -6.63
C ASP A 182 19.84 15.33 -8.10
N PRO A 183 19.62 16.44 -8.85
CA PRO A 183 19.95 16.48 -10.27
C PRO A 183 21.46 16.49 -10.54
N VAL A 184 22.28 16.93 -9.58
CA VAL A 184 23.74 16.92 -9.74
C VAL A 184 24.27 15.51 -9.57
N LEU A 185 23.83 14.83 -8.51
CA LEU A 185 24.20 13.45 -8.23
C LEU A 185 23.72 12.52 -9.36
N MET A 186 22.44 12.58 -9.72
CA MET A 186 21.84 11.66 -10.71
C MET A 186 22.41 11.86 -12.12
N ARG A 187 22.79 13.07 -12.49
CA ARG A 187 23.45 13.34 -13.78
C ARG A 187 24.75 12.56 -13.93
N SER A 188 25.50 12.37 -12.84
CA SER A 188 26.76 11.61 -12.88
C SER A 188 26.56 10.12 -13.20
N TYR A 189 25.34 9.61 -13.00
CA TYR A 189 24.93 8.23 -13.31
C TYR A 189 24.12 8.12 -14.61
N GLY A 190 23.81 9.23 -15.27
CA GLY A 190 22.93 9.23 -16.45
C GLY A 190 21.47 8.90 -16.11
N ILE A 191 21.02 9.17 -14.88
CA ILE A 191 19.67 8.88 -14.38
C ILE A 191 18.89 10.19 -14.29
N PRO A 192 17.63 10.25 -14.76
CA PRO A 192 16.74 11.38 -14.47
C PRO A 192 16.54 11.58 -12.96
N SER A 193 16.17 12.78 -12.54
CA SER A 193 15.98 13.11 -11.11
C SER A 193 14.54 13.49 -10.75
N ASP A 194 13.59 13.19 -11.61
CA ASP A 194 12.19 13.59 -11.47
C ASP A 194 11.22 12.42 -11.19
N GLN A 195 11.74 11.19 -11.01
CA GLN A 195 10.94 9.99 -10.79
C GLN A 195 9.97 10.13 -9.60
N PHE A 196 10.40 10.78 -8.51
CA PHE A 196 9.52 11.01 -7.37
C PHE A 196 8.35 11.94 -7.71
N GLU A 197 8.61 13.01 -8.47
CA GLU A 197 7.57 13.94 -8.89
C GLU A 197 6.58 13.31 -9.88
N GLN A 198 7.07 12.47 -10.78
CA GLN A 198 6.25 11.65 -11.66
C GLN A 198 5.41 10.66 -10.85
N PHE A 199 6.04 9.89 -9.95
CA PHE A 199 5.34 8.95 -9.07
C PHE A 199 4.27 9.65 -8.22
N ARG A 200 4.58 10.80 -7.62
CA ARG A 200 3.64 11.56 -6.79
C ARG A 200 2.37 11.97 -7.57
N LYS A 201 2.49 12.26 -8.86
CA LYS A 201 1.37 12.60 -9.75
C LYS A 201 0.61 11.37 -10.23
N SER A 202 1.22 10.20 -10.21
CA SER A 202 0.64 8.94 -10.66
C SER A 202 -0.56 8.52 -9.80
N ILE A 203 -1.37 7.58 -10.33
CA ILE A 203 -2.44 6.97 -9.54
C ILE A 203 -1.92 6.24 -8.30
N HIS A 204 -0.78 5.54 -8.43
CA HIS A 204 -0.16 4.83 -7.32
C HIS A 204 0.35 5.79 -6.24
N GLY A 205 1.02 6.87 -6.64
CA GLY A 205 1.51 7.88 -5.72
C GLY A 205 0.39 8.62 -4.99
N LYS A 206 -0.69 8.97 -5.69
CA LYS A 206 -1.88 9.57 -5.06
C LYS A 206 -2.53 8.65 -4.04
N LEU A 207 -2.67 7.37 -4.36
CA LEU A 207 -3.22 6.40 -3.41
C LEU A 207 -2.31 6.24 -2.18
N LEU A 208 -1.01 6.07 -2.38
CA LEU A 208 -0.06 5.86 -1.28
C LEU A 208 0.14 7.12 -0.43
N LEU A 209 0.40 8.27 -1.06
CA LEU A 209 0.88 9.47 -0.37
C LEU A 209 -0.26 10.40 0.08
N GLU A 210 -1.38 10.48 -0.67
CA GLU A 210 -2.50 11.36 -0.34
C GLU A 210 -3.62 10.63 0.40
N LYS A 211 -3.89 9.35 0.04
CA LYS A 211 -4.93 8.53 0.66
C LYS A 211 -4.40 7.61 1.75
N MET A 212 -3.08 7.53 1.92
CA MET A 212 -2.42 6.61 2.86
C MET A 212 -2.86 5.15 2.68
N ASP A 213 -3.19 4.76 1.44
CA ASP A 213 -3.54 3.38 1.11
C ASP A 213 -2.26 2.56 0.94
N LEU A 214 -1.87 1.85 1.97
CA LEU A 214 -0.66 1.03 1.99
C LEU A 214 -0.71 -0.20 1.05
N ARG A 215 -1.85 -0.46 0.41
CA ARG A 215 -1.96 -1.47 -0.65
C ARG A 215 -1.38 -0.96 -1.97
N ALA A 216 -1.34 0.35 -2.16
CA ALA A 216 -0.69 0.95 -3.32
C ALA A 216 0.83 0.70 -3.27
N PRO A 217 1.49 0.49 -4.43
CA PRO A 217 2.92 0.23 -4.47
C PRO A 217 3.75 1.45 -4.09
N ALA A 218 4.90 1.21 -3.46
CA ALA A 218 6.00 2.16 -3.31
C ALA A 218 7.12 1.82 -4.33
N CYS A 219 8.20 2.57 -4.34
CA CYS A 219 9.32 2.35 -5.25
C CYS A 219 9.86 0.91 -5.19
N THR A 220 9.95 0.35 -3.98
CA THR A 220 10.49 -1.00 -3.73
C THR A 220 9.58 -2.14 -4.20
N ASP A 221 8.30 -1.89 -4.42
CA ASP A 221 7.39 -2.93 -4.95
C ASP A 221 7.66 -3.21 -6.44
N CYS A 222 8.21 -2.23 -7.16
CA CYS A 222 8.61 -2.38 -8.56
C CYS A 222 10.10 -2.67 -8.72
N HIS A 223 10.95 -2.00 -7.92
CA HIS A 223 12.40 -2.08 -8.05
C HIS A 223 13.06 -3.12 -7.15
N GLY A 224 12.33 -3.72 -6.22
CA GLY A 224 12.86 -4.60 -5.19
C GLY A 224 13.35 -3.83 -3.96
N VAL A 225 13.51 -4.55 -2.85
CA VAL A 225 13.91 -3.97 -1.56
C VAL A 225 15.44 -3.90 -1.49
N HIS A 226 16.08 -4.97 -1.01
CA HIS A 226 17.54 -5.01 -0.88
C HIS A 226 18.25 -5.31 -2.21
N GLY A 227 17.59 -6.04 -3.11
CA GLY A 227 18.07 -6.30 -4.46
C GLY A 227 17.63 -5.24 -5.48
N ALA A 228 17.53 -3.97 -5.08
CA ALA A 228 16.97 -2.92 -5.92
C ALA A 228 17.71 -2.76 -7.25
N HIS A 229 16.96 -2.85 -8.35
CA HIS A 229 17.44 -2.63 -9.71
C HIS A 229 16.31 -2.09 -10.59
N PRO A 230 16.61 -1.40 -11.69
CA PRO A 230 15.60 -1.07 -12.68
C PRO A 230 14.99 -2.36 -13.24
N PRO A 231 13.66 -2.50 -13.31
CA PRO A 231 13.06 -3.62 -14.01
C PRO A 231 13.56 -3.63 -15.45
N GLY A 232 14.12 -4.76 -15.87
CA GLY A 232 14.53 -4.95 -17.27
C GLY A 232 13.33 -4.82 -18.21
N TYR A 233 13.55 -4.36 -19.44
CA TYR A 233 12.49 -4.16 -20.41
C TYR A 233 11.64 -5.44 -20.65
N LYS A 234 12.25 -6.62 -20.56
CA LYS A 234 11.53 -7.91 -20.70
C LYS A 234 10.70 -8.27 -19.46
N GLU A 235 11.04 -7.74 -18.31
CA GLU A 235 10.49 -8.10 -17.00
C GLU A 235 9.38 -7.16 -16.52
N ILE A 236 9.18 -6.01 -17.20
CA ILE A 236 8.17 -5.00 -16.80
C ILE A 236 6.76 -5.61 -16.71
N ALA A 237 6.38 -6.46 -17.66
CA ALA A 237 5.08 -7.10 -17.63
C ALA A 237 4.91 -8.02 -16.42
N ASP A 238 5.98 -8.67 -15.96
CA ASP A 238 5.97 -9.55 -14.79
C ASP A 238 5.87 -8.73 -13.50
N VAL A 239 6.58 -7.60 -13.40
CA VAL A 239 6.47 -6.68 -12.26
C VAL A 239 5.03 -6.20 -12.08
N CYS A 240 4.41 -5.69 -13.14
CA CYS A 240 3.02 -5.24 -13.10
C CYS A 240 2.05 -6.37 -12.75
N SER A 241 2.31 -7.58 -13.26
CA SER A 241 1.45 -8.75 -13.09
C SER A 241 1.37 -9.26 -11.66
N HIS A 242 2.32 -8.94 -10.79
CA HIS A 242 2.27 -9.29 -9.37
C HIS A 242 0.99 -8.78 -8.69
N CYS A 243 0.51 -7.60 -9.09
CA CYS A 243 -0.73 -7.02 -8.58
C CYS A 243 -1.86 -7.05 -9.63
N HIS A 244 -1.54 -6.84 -10.91
CA HIS A 244 -2.49 -6.76 -12.02
C HIS A 244 -2.58 -8.07 -12.83
N GLY A 245 -2.53 -9.23 -12.16
CA GLY A 245 -2.47 -10.56 -12.80
C GLY A 245 -3.61 -10.85 -13.77
N ALA A 246 -4.85 -10.42 -13.46
CA ALA A 246 -6.01 -10.59 -14.35
C ALA A 246 -5.82 -9.80 -15.66
N VAL A 247 -5.34 -8.56 -15.57
CA VAL A 247 -5.07 -7.71 -16.74
C VAL A 247 -3.92 -8.28 -17.56
N ALA A 248 -2.85 -8.73 -16.89
CA ALA A 248 -1.71 -9.36 -17.55
C ALA A 248 -2.12 -10.62 -18.33
N LYS A 249 -3.06 -11.43 -17.78
CA LYS A 249 -3.61 -12.58 -18.49
C LYS A 249 -4.28 -12.17 -19.79
N LEU A 250 -5.14 -11.15 -19.76
CA LEU A 250 -5.83 -10.63 -20.94
C LEU A 250 -4.87 -10.01 -21.96
N PHE A 251 -3.86 -9.28 -21.49
CA PHE A 251 -2.82 -8.73 -22.35
C PHE A 251 -2.07 -9.83 -23.12
N ARG A 252 -1.84 -10.99 -22.51
CA ARG A 252 -1.21 -12.14 -23.19
C ARG A 252 -2.04 -12.68 -24.36
N GLU A 253 -3.34 -12.38 -24.43
CA GLU A 253 -4.22 -12.72 -25.55
C GLU A 253 -4.20 -11.67 -26.66
N SER A 254 -3.54 -10.53 -26.45
CA SER A 254 -3.49 -9.43 -27.42
C SER A 254 -2.48 -9.68 -28.54
N PRO A 255 -2.68 -9.07 -29.72
CA PRO A 255 -1.70 -9.09 -30.79
C PRO A 255 -0.32 -8.57 -30.35
N HIS A 256 -0.27 -7.55 -29.47
CA HIS A 256 0.99 -7.00 -28.95
C HIS A 256 1.81 -8.06 -28.20
N TYR A 257 1.17 -8.91 -27.40
CA TYR A 257 1.91 -9.96 -26.70
C TYR A 257 2.29 -11.12 -27.60
N MET A 258 1.41 -11.52 -28.52
CA MET A 258 1.66 -12.67 -29.41
C MET A 258 2.78 -12.41 -30.42
N GLU A 259 2.96 -11.17 -30.86
CA GLU A 259 4.00 -10.78 -31.82
C GLU A 259 5.34 -10.37 -31.20
N ARG A 260 5.47 -10.38 -29.86
CA ARG A 260 6.64 -9.88 -29.11
C ARG A 260 7.97 -10.54 -29.46
N GLU A 261 7.94 -11.74 -30.02
CA GLU A 261 9.15 -12.45 -30.44
C GLU A 261 9.64 -12.04 -31.82
N LYS A 262 8.76 -11.44 -32.60
CA LYS A 262 9.05 -11.06 -34.01
C LYS A 262 9.42 -9.58 -34.12
N VAL A 263 8.79 -8.73 -33.34
CA VAL A 263 8.99 -7.29 -33.37
C VAL A 263 8.94 -6.71 -31.96
N GLU A 264 9.55 -5.57 -31.78
CA GLU A 264 9.43 -4.80 -30.55
C GLU A 264 8.01 -4.23 -30.47
N VAL A 265 7.22 -4.73 -29.54
CA VAL A 265 5.80 -4.40 -29.41
C VAL A 265 5.53 -3.66 -28.12
N ALA A 266 4.41 -2.95 -28.06
CA ALA A 266 3.99 -2.21 -26.88
C ALA A 266 3.86 -3.10 -25.64
N LYS A 267 4.31 -2.56 -24.51
CA LYS A 267 4.20 -3.14 -23.17
C LYS A 267 3.33 -2.27 -22.28
N CYS A 268 3.15 -2.69 -21.04
CA CYS A 268 2.33 -1.96 -20.08
C CYS A 268 2.73 -0.48 -19.98
N VAL A 269 4.02 -0.21 -19.88
CA VAL A 269 4.56 1.15 -19.68
C VAL A 269 4.43 2.05 -20.91
N ASP A 270 4.40 1.49 -22.10
CA ASP A 270 4.26 2.28 -23.34
C ASP A 270 2.88 2.93 -23.45
N CYS A 271 1.87 2.30 -22.82
CA CYS A 271 0.52 2.84 -22.73
C CYS A 271 0.27 3.60 -21.44
N HIS A 272 0.78 3.12 -20.31
CA HIS A 272 0.42 3.62 -18.98
C HIS A 272 1.45 4.54 -18.35
N GLY A 273 2.67 4.64 -18.88
CA GLY A 273 3.82 5.26 -18.23
C GLY A 273 4.51 4.31 -17.25
N ASP A 274 5.64 4.73 -16.72
CA ASP A 274 6.43 3.96 -15.76
C ASP A 274 6.36 4.54 -14.34
N HIS A 275 6.78 5.78 -14.12
CA HIS A 275 6.66 6.47 -12.84
C HIS A 275 5.41 7.37 -12.77
N ASP A 276 4.98 7.93 -13.90
CA ASP A 276 3.80 8.78 -14.05
C ASP A 276 2.53 8.01 -14.38
N ILE A 277 2.42 6.75 -13.97
CA ILE A 277 1.30 5.86 -14.31
C ILE A 277 -0.04 6.57 -14.16
N VAL A 278 -0.70 6.82 -15.28
CA VAL A 278 -1.95 7.57 -15.33
C VAL A 278 -3.14 6.68 -14.96
N PHE A 279 -4.18 7.31 -14.40
CA PHE A 279 -5.46 6.63 -14.23
C PHE A 279 -6.01 6.24 -15.61
N PRO A 280 -6.45 4.98 -15.82
CA PRO A 280 -6.98 4.54 -17.11
C PRO A 280 -8.21 5.37 -17.48
N SER A 281 -8.05 6.30 -18.39
CA SER A 281 -9.13 7.10 -18.98
C SER A 281 -9.33 6.71 -20.44
N THR A 282 -10.45 7.10 -21.01
CA THR A 282 -10.73 6.85 -22.44
C THR A 282 -9.79 7.61 -23.37
N VAL A 283 -9.06 8.59 -22.87
CA VAL A 283 -8.06 9.37 -23.61
C VAL A 283 -6.84 8.52 -24.02
N LEU A 284 -6.54 7.43 -23.30
CA LEU A 284 -5.45 6.52 -23.69
C LEU A 284 -5.65 5.89 -25.09
N TYR A 285 -6.89 5.80 -25.56
CA TYR A 285 -7.23 5.28 -26.88
C TYR A 285 -7.35 6.45 -27.89
N GLY A 286 -6.85 6.29 -29.08
CA GLY A 286 -7.00 7.25 -30.16
C GLY A 286 -5.69 7.77 -30.72
N GLY A 287 -5.78 8.45 -31.87
CA GLY A 287 -4.66 9.00 -32.63
C GLY A 287 -4.36 10.46 -32.34
N GLU A 288 -5.12 11.13 -31.46
CA GLU A 288 -4.87 12.52 -31.05
C GLU A 288 -3.61 12.60 -30.16
N GLU A 289 -3.05 13.80 -29.96
CA GLU A 289 -1.79 14.03 -29.24
C GLU A 289 -1.72 13.34 -27.86
N GLU A 290 -2.85 13.11 -27.21
CA GLU A 290 -2.94 12.43 -25.92
C GLU A 290 -3.12 10.91 -26.02
N GLY A 291 -3.48 10.38 -27.22
CA GLY A 291 -3.67 8.94 -27.47
C GLY A 291 -2.35 8.22 -27.71
N ARG A 292 -2.22 7.01 -27.14
CA ARG A 292 -0.97 6.23 -27.22
C ARG A 292 -0.87 5.40 -28.51
N CYS A 293 -2.00 5.04 -29.13
CA CYS A 293 -2.00 4.17 -30.31
C CYS A 293 -1.39 4.85 -31.56
N GLY A 294 -1.74 6.11 -31.79
CA GLY A 294 -1.27 6.88 -32.96
C GLY A 294 0.24 7.06 -33.01
N GLY A 295 0.91 7.12 -31.84
CA GLY A 295 2.36 7.28 -31.77
C GLY A 295 3.16 6.16 -32.44
N CYS A 296 2.64 4.93 -32.43
CA CYS A 296 3.28 3.77 -33.06
C CYS A 296 2.64 3.39 -34.40
N HIS A 297 1.30 3.49 -34.50
CA HIS A 297 0.57 3.00 -35.66
C HIS A 297 0.29 4.04 -36.77
N GLY A 298 0.51 5.32 -36.44
CA GLY A 298 0.18 6.44 -37.32
C GLY A 298 -1.32 6.77 -37.33
N ALA A 299 -1.64 8.02 -37.60
CA ALA A 299 -3.01 8.50 -37.73
C ALA A 299 -3.70 7.81 -38.93
N ASP A 300 -5.03 7.60 -38.81
CA ASP A 300 -5.88 6.99 -39.82
C ASP A 300 -5.51 5.53 -40.18
N SER A 301 -4.62 4.88 -39.45
CA SER A 301 -4.34 3.45 -39.62
C SER A 301 -5.55 2.59 -39.22
N LYS A 302 -5.53 1.30 -39.62
CA LYS A 302 -6.54 0.36 -39.14
C LYS A 302 -6.56 0.26 -37.63
N GLN A 303 -5.41 0.32 -36.99
CA GLN A 303 -5.23 0.24 -35.54
C GLN A 303 -5.74 1.50 -34.83
N ASP A 304 -5.54 2.67 -35.42
CA ASP A 304 -6.06 3.93 -34.90
C ASP A 304 -7.60 3.97 -34.96
N ARG A 305 -8.18 3.53 -36.09
CA ARG A 305 -9.64 3.37 -36.16
C ARG A 305 -10.19 2.38 -35.15
N LEU A 306 -9.50 1.28 -34.89
CA LEU A 306 -9.86 0.30 -33.87
C LEU A 306 -9.85 0.96 -32.48
N ALA A 307 -8.80 1.69 -32.16
CA ALA A 307 -8.66 2.40 -30.90
C ALA A 307 -9.81 3.41 -30.68
N THR A 308 -10.18 4.15 -31.72
CA THR A 308 -11.33 5.08 -31.71
C THR A 308 -12.67 4.36 -31.45
N ILE A 309 -12.86 3.18 -32.02
CA ILE A 309 -14.06 2.36 -31.76
C ILE A 309 -14.09 1.93 -30.27
N ILE A 310 -12.97 1.42 -29.75
CA ILE A 310 -12.85 1.02 -28.34
C ILE A 310 -13.14 2.21 -27.43
N GLN A 311 -12.52 3.36 -27.68
CA GLN A 311 -12.72 4.59 -26.93
C GLN A 311 -14.20 4.95 -26.84
N ARG A 312 -14.89 5.01 -27.99
CA ARG A 312 -16.31 5.36 -28.06
C ARG A 312 -17.17 4.38 -27.26
N LYS A 313 -16.98 3.07 -27.42
CA LYS A 313 -17.77 2.06 -26.72
C LYS A 313 -17.62 2.16 -25.20
N ILE A 314 -16.40 2.29 -24.71
CA ILE A 314 -16.13 2.43 -23.26
C ILE A 314 -16.71 3.76 -22.72
N ARG A 315 -16.58 4.86 -23.48
CA ARG A 315 -17.13 6.16 -23.12
C ARG A 315 -18.65 6.10 -23.00
N ASP A 316 -19.33 5.55 -24.02
CA ASP A 316 -20.78 5.47 -24.08
C ASP A 316 -21.36 4.58 -22.98
N ALA A 317 -20.72 3.42 -22.70
CA ALA A 317 -21.09 2.58 -21.58
C ALA A 317 -20.86 3.29 -20.22
N THR A 318 -19.75 4.03 -20.10
CA THR A 318 -19.47 4.82 -18.88
C THR A 318 -20.54 5.87 -18.64
N ALA A 319 -20.94 6.62 -19.69
CA ALA A 319 -21.99 7.62 -19.58
C ALA A 319 -23.34 7.01 -19.20
N SER A 320 -23.66 5.83 -19.74
CA SER A 320 -24.90 5.11 -19.42
C SER A 320 -24.94 4.68 -17.95
N VAL A 321 -23.87 4.09 -17.42
CA VAL A 321 -23.77 3.66 -16.02
C VAL A 321 -23.82 4.85 -15.08
N GLU A 322 -23.13 5.96 -15.42
CA GLU A 322 -23.16 7.18 -14.60
C GLU A 322 -24.55 7.83 -14.57
N SER A 323 -25.27 7.84 -15.69
CA SER A 323 -26.65 8.29 -15.74
C SER A 323 -27.56 7.42 -14.88
N ALA A 324 -27.41 6.11 -14.96
CA ALA A 324 -28.14 5.15 -14.12
C ALA A 324 -27.86 5.38 -12.61
N ARG A 325 -26.59 5.63 -12.25
CA ARG A 325 -26.20 5.95 -10.87
C ARG A 325 -26.93 7.18 -10.33
N LYS A 326 -26.87 8.28 -11.08
CA LYS A 326 -27.53 9.55 -10.69
C LYS A 326 -29.04 9.38 -10.56
N SER A 327 -29.64 8.65 -11.49
CA SER A 327 -31.08 8.38 -11.47
C SER A 327 -31.48 7.54 -10.27
N LEU A 328 -30.76 6.44 -9.99
CA LEU A 328 -31.00 5.60 -8.83
C LEU A 328 -30.92 6.37 -7.50
N GLU A 329 -29.94 7.26 -7.36
CA GLU A 329 -29.80 8.10 -6.17
C GLU A 329 -31.02 9.00 -5.91
N SER A 330 -31.70 9.43 -6.95
CA SER A 330 -32.90 10.30 -6.81
C SER A 330 -34.10 9.60 -6.14
N VAL A 331 -34.13 8.26 -6.14
CA VAL A 331 -35.23 7.46 -5.54
C VAL A 331 -34.82 6.75 -4.27
N ARG A 332 -33.55 6.79 -3.88
CA ARG A 332 -33.11 6.31 -2.57
C ARG A 332 -33.84 7.07 -1.45
N GLY A 333 -34.37 6.36 -0.50
CA GLY A 333 -35.15 6.96 0.59
C GLY A 333 -36.61 7.29 0.24
N SER A 334 -37.10 6.96 -0.96
CA SER A 334 -38.50 7.14 -1.37
C SER A 334 -39.50 6.23 -0.67
N GLY A 335 -39.03 5.25 0.11
CA GLY A 335 -39.86 4.19 0.72
C GLY A 335 -40.33 3.10 -0.25
N LYS A 336 -39.86 3.15 -1.52
CA LYS A 336 -40.14 2.13 -2.52
C LYS A 336 -39.13 0.99 -2.43
N ASN A 337 -39.55 -0.21 -2.80
CA ASN A 337 -38.64 -1.32 -2.96
C ASN A 337 -37.81 -1.12 -4.25
N ILE A 338 -36.52 -0.86 -4.12
CA ILE A 338 -35.59 -0.63 -5.21
C ILE A 338 -34.53 -1.75 -5.33
N ALA A 339 -34.66 -2.86 -4.60
CA ALA A 339 -33.65 -3.91 -4.55
C ALA A 339 -33.27 -4.45 -5.95
N SER A 340 -34.27 -4.72 -6.81
CA SER A 340 -34.01 -5.18 -8.17
C SER A 340 -33.32 -4.11 -9.04
N ILE A 341 -33.58 -2.83 -8.78
CA ILE A 341 -32.94 -1.73 -9.48
C ILE A 341 -31.47 -1.61 -9.06
N GLU A 342 -31.19 -1.74 -7.77
CA GLU A 342 -29.82 -1.75 -7.23
C GLU A 342 -29.03 -2.95 -7.75
N GLU A 343 -29.61 -4.15 -7.82
CA GLU A 343 -28.98 -5.34 -8.38
C GLU A 343 -28.60 -5.14 -9.86
N ASN A 344 -29.50 -4.61 -10.68
CA ASN A 344 -29.20 -4.32 -12.09
C ASN A 344 -28.15 -3.22 -12.24
N PHE A 345 -28.15 -2.21 -11.35
CA PHE A 345 -27.09 -1.19 -11.33
C PHE A 345 -25.73 -1.78 -10.99
N GLU A 346 -25.63 -2.64 -9.98
CA GLU A 346 -24.37 -3.31 -9.62
C GLU A 346 -23.89 -4.23 -10.77
N THR A 347 -24.82 -4.90 -11.46
CA THR A 347 -24.48 -5.66 -12.68
C THR A 347 -23.94 -4.75 -13.77
N ALA A 348 -24.60 -3.63 -14.08
CA ALA A 348 -24.12 -2.65 -15.06
C ALA A 348 -22.71 -2.13 -14.72
N ARG A 349 -22.47 -1.84 -13.44
CA ARG A 349 -21.17 -1.39 -12.94
C ARG A 349 -20.09 -2.47 -13.09
N SER A 350 -20.44 -3.70 -12.77
CA SER A 350 -19.54 -4.86 -12.91
C SER A 350 -19.16 -5.10 -14.37
N GLU A 351 -20.15 -5.06 -15.27
CA GLU A 351 -19.92 -5.26 -16.71
C GLU A 351 -19.06 -4.12 -17.30
N LEU A 352 -19.23 -2.88 -16.87
CA LEU A 352 -18.35 -1.77 -17.25
C LEU A 352 -16.89 -2.01 -16.79
N VAL A 353 -16.68 -2.56 -15.59
CA VAL A 353 -15.34 -2.91 -15.10
C VAL A 353 -14.74 -4.02 -15.96
N LYS A 354 -15.52 -5.05 -16.29
CA LYS A 354 -15.09 -6.13 -17.20
C LYS A 354 -14.75 -5.57 -18.59
N ALA A 355 -15.62 -4.71 -19.16
CA ALA A 355 -15.39 -4.06 -20.45
C ALA A 355 -14.04 -3.34 -20.48
N ARG A 356 -13.73 -2.54 -19.46
CA ARG A 356 -12.45 -1.85 -19.32
C ARG A 356 -11.27 -2.82 -19.19
N THR A 357 -11.47 -3.95 -18.53
CA THR A 357 -10.42 -4.93 -18.33
C THR A 357 -10.13 -5.71 -19.62
N VAL A 358 -11.16 -6.12 -20.37
CA VAL A 358 -10.98 -6.87 -21.61
C VAL A 358 -10.44 -6.03 -22.77
N THR A 359 -10.39 -4.69 -22.66
CA THR A 359 -9.71 -3.85 -23.66
C THR A 359 -8.26 -4.26 -23.89
N HIS A 360 -7.61 -4.86 -22.90
CA HIS A 360 -6.24 -5.35 -23.02
C HIS A 360 -6.09 -6.53 -23.99
N THR A 361 -7.19 -7.16 -24.41
CA THR A 361 -7.17 -8.16 -25.49
C THR A 361 -7.20 -7.52 -26.90
N LEU A 362 -7.62 -6.25 -26.99
CA LEU A 362 -7.92 -5.53 -28.23
C LEU A 362 -8.99 -6.21 -29.13
N SER A 363 -9.81 -7.13 -28.55
CA SER A 363 -10.92 -7.76 -29.25
C SER A 363 -12.19 -6.93 -29.10
N ILE A 364 -12.70 -6.45 -30.23
CA ILE A 364 -13.96 -5.69 -30.28
C ILE A 364 -15.12 -6.54 -29.79
N GLU A 365 -15.19 -7.81 -30.18
CA GLU A 365 -16.28 -8.70 -29.78
C GLU A 365 -16.39 -8.82 -28.27
N LYS A 366 -15.26 -9.05 -27.58
CA LYS A 366 -15.24 -9.14 -26.10
C LYS A 366 -15.63 -7.82 -25.44
N ILE A 367 -15.19 -6.70 -26.01
CA ILE A 367 -15.54 -5.37 -25.49
C ILE A 367 -17.02 -5.08 -25.68
N GLU A 368 -17.57 -5.41 -26.86
CA GLU A 368 -18.99 -5.22 -27.17
C GLU A 368 -19.89 -6.04 -26.27
N GLU A 369 -19.56 -7.29 -26.00
CA GLU A 369 -20.29 -8.16 -25.08
C GLU A 369 -20.55 -7.43 -23.76
N HIS A 370 -19.50 -6.96 -23.11
CA HIS A 370 -19.60 -6.32 -21.79
C HIS A 370 -20.16 -4.88 -21.84
N THR A 371 -19.84 -4.10 -22.88
CA THR A 371 -20.40 -2.73 -22.99
C THR A 371 -21.89 -2.76 -23.30
N ASN A 372 -22.37 -3.70 -24.12
CA ASN A 372 -23.79 -3.84 -24.43
C ASN A 372 -24.58 -4.28 -23.20
N GLU A 373 -24.08 -5.24 -22.43
CA GLU A 373 -24.70 -5.68 -21.17
C GLU A 373 -24.75 -4.52 -20.17
N ALA A 374 -23.66 -3.78 -19.97
CA ALA A 374 -23.63 -2.62 -19.09
C ALA A 374 -24.69 -1.56 -19.48
N GLN A 375 -24.83 -1.28 -20.77
CA GLN A 375 -25.83 -0.34 -21.29
C GLN A 375 -27.26 -0.87 -21.14
N GLU A 376 -27.50 -2.16 -21.36
CA GLU A 376 -28.81 -2.78 -21.20
C GLU A 376 -29.28 -2.68 -19.74
N LYS A 377 -28.42 -3.07 -18.80
CA LYS A 377 -28.75 -2.96 -17.36
C LYS A 377 -28.94 -1.51 -16.92
N SER A 378 -28.15 -0.58 -17.47
CA SER A 378 -28.32 0.86 -17.20
C SER A 378 -29.69 1.38 -17.71
N ARG A 379 -30.12 0.94 -18.90
CA ARG A 379 -31.46 1.31 -19.43
C ARG A 379 -32.58 0.77 -18.56
N PHE A 380 -32.45 -0.47 -18.05
CA PHE A 380 -33.40 -1.03 -17.10
C PHE A 380 -33.52 -0.17 -15.83
N VAL A 381 -32.39 0.25 -15.26
CA VAL A 381 -32.37 1.13 -14.09
C VAL A 381 -33.08 2.46 -14.39
N LEU A 382 -32.75 3.11 -15.49
CA LEU A 382 -33.32 4.38 -15.86
C LEU A 382 -34.86 4.29 -16.03
N SER A 383 -35.36 3.31 -16.80
CA SER A 383 -36.80 3.13 -17.03
C SER A 383 -37.55 2.73 -15.76
N SER A 384 -36.92 1.98 -14.87
CA SER A 384 -37.54 1.58 -13.60
C SER A 384 -37.62 2.73 -12.62
N VAL A 385 -36.58 3.58 -12.54
CA VAL A 385 -36.61 4.81 -11.74
C VAL A 385 -37.64 5.81 -12.27
N GLU A 386 -37.73 5.97 -13.59
CA GLU A 386 -38.75 6.86 -14.20
C GLU A 386 -40.16 6.47 -13.78
N ARG A 387 -40.50 5.19 -13.82
CA ARG A 387 -41.82 4.70 -13.34
C ARG A 387 -42.07 5.01 -11.86
N ILE A 388 -41.06 4.88 -11.00
CA ILE A 388 -41.18 5.24 -9.58
C ILE A 388 -41.41 6.74 -9.42
N VAL A 389 -40.68 7.58 -10.15
CA VAL A 389 -40.84 9.04 -10.09
C VAL A 389 -42.23 9.48 -10.56
N GLU A 390 -42.74 8.87 -11.63
CA GLU A 390 -44.11 9.12 -12.12
C GLU A 390 -45.17 8.75 -11.08
N GLU A 391 -45.05 7.58 -10.45
CA GLU A 391 -45.94 7.13 -9.39
C GLU A 391 -45.90 8.07 -8.17
N LEU A 392 -44.72 8.46 -7.72
CA LEU A 392 -44.56 9.40 -6.59
C LEU A 392 -45.13 10.78 -6.91
N THR A 393 -44.94 11.21 -8.14
CA THR A 393 -45.47 12.54 -8.61
C THR A 393 -46.99 12.49 -8.72
N GLY A 394 -47.57 11.40 -9.23
CA GLY A 394 -49.00 11.16 -9.25
C GLY A 394 -49.61 11.21 -7.83
N ARG A 395 -49.06 10.44 -6.89
CA ARG A 395 -49.49 10.49 -5.49
C ARG A 395 -49.43 11.89 -4.86
N LYS A 396 -48.38 12.66 -5.12
CA LYS A 396 -48.29 14.05 -4.64
C LYS A 396 -49.42 14.92 -5.16
N ARG A 397 -49.79 14.78 -6.45
CA ARG A 397 -50.92 15.53 -7.03
C ARG A 397 -52.23 15.14 -6.38
N GLU A 398 -52.47 13.85 -6.16
CA GLU A 398 -53.68 13.35 -5.45
C GLU A 398 -53.78 13.89 -4.03
N VAL A 399 -52.70 13.86 -3.27
CA VAL A 399 -52.63 14.39 -1.90
C VAL A 399 -52.89 15.91 -1.89
N ILE A 400 -52.30 16.66 -2.80
CA ILE A 400 -52.53 18.13 -2.92
C ILE A 400 -54.00 18.36 -3.22
N PHE A 401 -54.61 17.60 -4.14
CA PHE A 401 -56.01 17.75 -4.50
C PHE A 401 -56.91 17.51 -3.30
N VAL A 402 -56.69 16.44 -2.54
CA VAL A 402 -57.44 16.14 -1.29
C VAL A 402 -57.25 17.26 -0.27
N LEU A 403 -56.06 17.77 -0.08
CA LEU A 403 -55.78 18.88 0.85
C LEU A 403 -56.50 20.18 0.45
N VAL A 404 -56.58 20.48 -0.85
CA VAL A 404 -57.32 21.63 -1.36
C VAL A 404 -58.82 21.49 -1.07
N ILE A 405 -59.44 20.31 -1.34
CA ILE A 405 -60.82 20.06 -1.03
C ILE A 405 -61.09 20.19 0.48
N LEU A 406 -60.23 19.63 1.30
CA LEU A 406 -60.34 19.69 2.77
C LEU A 406 -60.24 21.15 3.26
N GLY A 407 -59.35 21.95 2.67
CA GLY A 407 -59.18 23.37 2.95
C GLY A 407 -60.45 24.17 2.62
N VAL A 408 -61.04 23.92 1.44
CA VAL A 408 -62.31 24.55 1.04
C VAL A 408 -63.43 24.16 2.01
N PHE A 409 -63.55 22.90 2.38
CA PHE A 409 -64.53 22.40 3.33
C PHE A 409 -64.44 23.09 4.70
N ILE A 410 -63.23 23.20 5.24
CA ILE A 410 -62.92 23.89 6.49
C ILE A 410 -63.32 25.37 6.39
N ALA A 411 -62.98 26.03 5.27
CA ALA A 411 -63.34 27.45 5.05
C ALA A 411 -64.86 27.66 5.02
N VAL A 412 -65.64 26.76 4.39
CA VAL A 412 -67.10 26.80 4.36
C VAL A 412 -67.68 26.63 5.74
N ILE A 413 -67.21 25.64 6.53
CA ILE A 413 -67.63 25.42 7.91
C ILE A 413 -67.32 26.65 8.76
N TYR A 414 -66.16 27.23 8.65
CA TYR A 414 -65.76 28.41 9.39
C TYR A 414 -66.64 29.63 9.04
N ALA A 415 -66.92 29.85 7.78
CA ALA A 415 -67.82 30.91 7.33
C ALA A 415 -69.22 30.72 7.90
N LYS A 416 -69.78 29.47 7.89
CA LYS A 416 -71.08 29.15 8.46
C LYS A 416 -71.12 29.34 9.99
N MET A 417 -70.08 28.97 10.68
CA MET A 417 -69.95 29.22 12.13
C MET A 417 -69.95 30.71 12.48
N ARG A 418 -69.34 31.56 11.62
CA ARG A 418 -69.34 33.01 11.79
C ARG A 418 -70.76 33.64 11.61
N THR A 419 -71.57 33.06 10.73
CA THR A 419 -72.93 33.53 10.50
C THR A 419 -73.94 33.03 11.57
N LEU A 420 -73.56 32.03 12.38
CA LEU A 420 -74.36 31.48 13.46
C LEU A 420 -74.02 32.03 14.85
N LYS A 421 -73.06 32.98 14.96
CA LYS A 421 -72.84 33.71 16.22
C LYS A 421 -73.91 34.80 16.33
N PRO A 422 -74.72 34.81 17.43
CA PRO A 422 -75.77 35.86 17.67
C PRO A 422 -75.15 37.24 17.89
#